data_7038c5c3f37a9c46aa57f749606029bb
#
_entry.id   7038c5c3f37a9c46aa57f749606029bb
#
_cell.length_a   1.000
_cell.length_b   1.000
_cell.length_c   1.000
_cell.angle_alpha   90.00
_cell.angle_beta   90.00
_cell.angle_gamma   90.00
#
_symmetry.space_group_name_H-M   'P 1'
#
loop_
_entity.id
_entity.type
_entity.pdbx_description
1 polymer ?
#
loop_
_entity_poly.entity_id
_entity_poly.type
_entity_poly.pdbx_seq_one_letter_code
_entity_poly.pdbx_strand_id
1 'polypeptide(L)'
;LLAFAGTMLCKAEGLTRYVNPLMGTHSSMELSNGNTYPTVCLPFGMNNWAPHTGKLGNGFLYTYQENFLYGFKQTHQASLWINDYGQLSVMPITRRNDFTEERRRSWFSHKTEIALPHYYHAYLGDAQTNVELTPTERAAAFRMRFNGGDSAYVVIDACNGGSYVKLIPEQR
;
A
#
# COMPACT_ATOMS: atom_id res chain seq x y z
N LEU A 1 19.71 12.36 48.91
CA LEU A 1 18.67 12.84 47.98
C LEU A 1 18.71 11.99 46.71
N LEU A 2 17.85 10.98 46.59
CA LEU A 2 17.66 10.21 45.36
C LEU A 2 16.59 10.94 44.51
N ALA A 3 16.99 11.50 43.38
CA ALA A 3 16.06 12.04 42.40
C ALA A 3 15.48 10.87 41.59
N PHE A 4 14.19 10.60 41.79
CA PHE A 4 13.41 9.70 40.93
C PHE A 4 13.13 10.44 39.62
N ALA A 5 13.89 10.14 38.57
CA ALA A 5 13.53 10.52 37.21
C ALA A 5 12.40 9.59 36.73
N GLY A 6 11.17 10.03 36.92
CA GLY A 6 10.01 9.37 36.36
C GLY A 6 10.05 9.51 34.83
N THR A 7 10.35 8.44 34.12
CA THR A 7 10.15 8.36 32.68
C THR A 7 8.64 8.42 32.44
N MET A 8 8.13 9.57 32.01
CA MET A 8 6.80 9.64 31.39
C MET A 8 6.86 8.80 30.10
N LEU A 9 6.42 7.56 30.18
CA LEU A 9 6.04 6.77 29.03
C LEU A 9 4.81 7.47 28.40
N CYS A 10 5.09 8.33 27.44
CA CYS A 10 4.04 8.92 26.61
C CYS A 10 3.38 7.76 25.86
N LYS A 11 2.18 7.35 26.26
CA LYS A 11 1.36 6.37 25.52
C LYS A 11 0.91 7.04 24.23
N ALA A 12 1.74 6.92 23.20
CA ALA A 12 1.40 7.38 21.85
C ALA A 12 0.30 6.53 21.17
N GLU A 13 -0.10 5.43 21.79
CA GLU A 13 -1.08 4.47 21.23
C GLU A 13 -2.49 5.04 20.98
N GLY A 14 -2.79 6.22 21.48
CA GLY A 14 -4.12 6.82 21.33
C GLY A 14 -4.26 7.84 20.19
N LEU A 15 -3.20 8.45 19.72
CA LEU A 15 -3.30 9.62 18.84
C LEU A 15 -3.40 9.27 17.34
N THR A 16 -2.87 8.14 16.90
CA THR A 16 -2.95 7.70 15.50
C THR A 16 -4.39 7.48 15.02
N ARG A 17 -5.32 7.19 15.92
CA ARG A 17 -6.75 7.04 15.59
C ARG A 17 -7.41 8.33 15.10
N TYR A 18 -6.81 9.49 15.39
CA TYR A 18 -7.32 10.78 14.95
C TYR A 18 -6.76 11.21 13.59
N VAL A 19 -5.81 10.44 13.06
CA VAL A 19 -5.25 10.68 11.73
C VAL A 19 -6.06 9.88 10.71
N ASN A 20 -6.63 10.57 9.74
CA ASN A 20 -7.32 9.93 8.62
C ASN A 20 -6.46 10.03 7.35
N PRO A 21 -5.73 8.97 6.97
CA PRO A 21 -4.91 8.97 5.76
C PRO A 21 -5.71 9.08 4.46
N LEU A 22 -7.02 8.84 4.49
CA LEU A 22 -7.89 8.99 3.33
C LEU A 22 -8.30 10.45 3.07
N MET A 23 -7.97 11.38 3.96
CA MET A 23 -8.28 12.79 3.78
C MET A 23 -7.53 13.35 2.57
N GLY A 24 -8.23 14.02 1.65
CA GLY A 24 -7.65 14.61 0.44
C GLY A 24 -7.43 13.61 -0.70
N THR A 25 -7.87 12.34 -0.56
CA THR A 25 -7.66 11.31 -1.60
C THR A 25 -8.73 11.33 -2.69
N HIS A 26 -9.73 12.18 -2.58
CA HIS A 26 -10.74 12.38 -3.61
C HIS A 26 -10.24 13.41 -4.64
N SER A 27 -9.32 13.01 -5.48
CA SER A 27 -8.68 13.89 -6.45
C SER A 27 -9.18 13.64 -7.86
N SER A 28 -9.28 14.70 -8.63
CA SER A 28 -9.53 14.62 -10.08
C SER A 28 -8.47 15.42 -10.84
N MET A 29 -8.36 15.14 -12.15
CA MET A 29 -7.45 15.92 -13.02
C MET A 29 -7.87 17.39 -13.13
N GLU A 30 -9.17 17.69 -12.97
CA GLU A 30 -9.72 19.03 -13.10
C GLU A 30 -9.64 19.83 -11.81
N LEU A 31 -9.79 19.14 -10.68
CA LEU A 31 -9.80 19.73 -9.36
C LEU A 31 -8.78 19.00 -8.50
N SER A 32 -7.68 19.64 -8.27
CA SER A 32 -6.62 19.22 -7.38
C SER A 32 -7.09 19.22 -5.90
N ASN A 33 -7.97 18.28 -5.55
CA ASN A 33 -8.53 18.15 -4.22
C ASN A 33 -7.57 17.44 -3.27
N GLY A 34 -6.44 18.07 -2.96
CA GLY A 34 -5.46 17.58 -2.00
C GLY A 34 -4.32 16.75 -2.59
N ASN A 35 -4.50 16.03 -3.69
CA ASN A 35 -3.45 15.21 -4.34
C ASN A 35 -2.70 14.31 -3.35
N THR A 36 -3.41 13.64 -2.48
CA THR A 36 -2.86 12.76 -1.47
C THR A 36 -3.31 11.33 -1.70
N TYR A 37 -2.61 10.40 -1.09
CA TYR A 37 -2.96 8.99 -1.06
C TYR A 37 -2.74 8.42 0.33
N PRO A 38 -3.40 7.32 0.71
CA PRO A 38 -3.30 6.74 2.05
C PRO A 38 -1.95 6.07 2.26
N THR A 39 -0.93 6.87 2.45
CA THR A 39 0.44 6.43 2.71
C THR A 39 0.54 5.72 4.04
N VAL A 40 1.18 4.56 4.03
CA VAL A 40 1.58 3.80 5.21
C VAL A 40 3.09 3.89 5.35
N CYS A 41 3.57 4.53 6.41
CA CYS A 41 4.99 4.73 6.67
C CYS A 41 5.26 4.92 8.16
N LEU A 42 6.52 4.78 8.57
CA LEU A 42 6.97 5.22 9.89
C LEU A 42 7.39 6.70 9.83
N PRO A 43 7.31 7.43 10.96
CA PRO A 43 7.88 8.76 11.04
C PRO A 43 9.36 8.72 10.64
N PHE A 44 9.74 9.58 9.70
CA PHE A 44 11.11 9.64 9.15
C PHE A 44 11.59 8.37 8.46
N GLY A 45 10.68 7.44 8.13
CA GLY A 45 11.00 6.26 7.34
C GLY A 45 11.40 6.61 5.91
N MET A 46 12.24 5.78 5.30
CA MET A 46 12.74 5.98 3.93
C MET A 46 11.90 5.28 2.88
N ASN A 47 10.85 4.59 3.30
CA ASN A 47 9.95 3.94 2.37
C ASN A 47 8.50 4.12 2.79
N ASN A 48 7.67 4.45 1.82
CA ASN A 48 6.24 4.61 1.97
C ASN A 48 5.56 3.56 1.10
N TRP A 49 4.42 3.07 1.55
CA TRP A 49 3.61 2.14 0.79
C TRP A 49 2.20 2.67 0.67
N ALA A 50 1.59 2.45 -0.48
CA ALA A 50 0.22 2.86 -0.71
C ALA A 50 -0.54 1.88 -1.59
N PRO A 51 -1.86 1.71 -1.38
CA PRO A 51 -2.72 1.05 -2.35
C PRO A 51 -2.73 1.84 -3.66
N HIS A 52 -2.90 1.15 -4.77
CA HIS A 52 -2.88 1.72 -6.10
C HIS A 52 -4.22 1.45 -6.80
N THR A 53 -4.99 2.49 -7.05
CA THR A 53 -6.30 2.42 -7.72
C THR A 53 -6.28 2.91 -9.17
N GLY A 54 -5.22 3.59 -9.59
CA GLY A 54 -5.04 4.08 -10.95
C GLY A 54 -4.18 3.15 -11.79
N LYS A 55 -4.14 3.41 -13.10
CA LYS A 55 -3.23 2.73 -14.01
C LYS A 55 -1.79 3.20 -13.79
N LEU A 56 -0.84 2.33 -14.08
CA LEU A 56 0.56 2.72 -14.19
C LEU A 56 0.67 3.88 -15.19
N GLY A 57 1.34 4.95 -14.79
CA GLY A 57 1.43 6.17 -15.60
C GLY A 57 0.45 7.27 -15.23
N ASN A 58 -0.53 7.03 -14.37
CA ASN A 58 -1.32 8.09 -13.79
C ASN A 58 -0.54 8.79 -12.67
N GLY A 59 -0.59 10.13 -12.65
CA GLY A 59 0.02 10.92 -11.59
C GLY A 59 -0.61 10.71 -10.20
N PHE A 60 -1.81 10.12 -10.16
CA PHE A 60 -2.52 9.81 -8.92
C PHE A 60 -2.42 8.33 -8.62
N LEU A 61 -1.79 8.01 -7.51
CA LEU A 61 -1.63 6.64 -7.07
C LEU A 61 -2.93 6.03 -6.56
N TYR A 62 -3.74 6.82 -5.89
CA TYR A 62 -4.99 6.40 -5.25
C TYR A 62 -6.05 7.49 -5.38
N THR A 63 -7.26 7.08 -5.73
CA THR A 63 -8.44 7.94 -5.73
C THR A 63 -9.57 7.24 -4.99
N TYR A 64 -10.15 7.91 -4.00
CA TYR A 64 -11.20 7.34 -3.14
C TYR A 64 -12.47 6.92 -3.90
N GLN A 65 -12.71 7.48 -5.07
CA GLN A 65 -13.88 7.11 -5.90
C GLN A 65 -13.74 5.74 -6.57
N GLU A 66 -12.52 5.23 -6.69
CA GLU A 66 -12.24 3.97 -7.36
C GLU A 66 -12.48 2.79 -6.42
N ASN A 67 -13.01 1.69 -6.97
CA ASN A 67 -13.32 0.46 -6.24
C ASN A 67 -12.46 -0.73 -6.70
N PHE A 68 -11.37 -0.46 -7.44
CA PHE A 68 -10.44 -1.49 -7.88
C PHE A 68 -9.02 -1.17 -7.43
N LEU A 69 -8.37 -2.14 -6.82
CA LEU A 69 -6.95 -2.10 -6.51
C LEU A 69 -6.16 -2.86 -7.58
N TYR A 70 -5.09 -2.26 -8.07
CA TYR A 70 -4.15 -2.82 -9.03
C TYR A 70 -2.88 -3.37 -8.37
N GLY A 71 -2.68 -3.04 -7.10
CA GLY A 71 -1.55 -3.47 -6.30
C GLY A 71 -1.25 -2.51 -5.15
N PHE A 72 -0.16 -2.80 -4.46
CA PHE A 72 0.40 -1.96 -3.40
C PHE A 72 1.78 -1.50 -3.86
N LYS A 73 1.95 -0.20 -4.02
CA LYS A 73 3.18 0.39 -4.53
C LYS A 73 4.08 0.86 -3.42
N GLN A 74 5.37 0.59 -3.57
CA GLN A 74 6.40 1.25 -2.81
C GLN A 74 6.69 2.62 -3.42
N THR A 75 6.79 3.62 -2.59
CA THR A 75 7.23 4.97 -2.94
C THR A 75 8.14 5.51 -1.84
N HIS A 76 8.88 6.57 -2.11
CA HIS A 76 9.76 7.21 -1.14
C HIS A 76 9.36 8.65 -0.81
N GLN A 77 8.21 9.08 -1.33
CA GLN A 77 7.62 10.36 -0.91
C GLN A 77 6.10 10.29 -0.87
N ALA A 78 5.51 11.21 -0.13
CA ALA A 78 4.09 11.22 0.15
C ALA A 78 3.23 11.77 -1.00
N SER A 79 3.82 12.21 -2.10
CA SER A 79 3.11 12.70 -3.27
C SER A 79 3.77 12.24 -4.56
N LEU A 80 2.97 11.73 -5.49
CA LEU A 80 3.38 11.29 -6.81
C LEU A 80 2.84 12.26 -7.87
N TRP A 81 3.45 13.41 -7.98
CA TRP A 81 2.97 14.43 -8.91
C TRP A 81 3.34 14.12 -10.36
N ILE A 82 4.53 13.63 -10.61
CA ILE A 82 5.07 13.41 -11.96
C ILE A 82 5.31 11.95 -12.30
N ASN A 83 4.77 11.03 -11.49
CA ASN A 83 4.83 9.57 -11.70
C ASN A 83 6.26 8.99 -11.84
N ASP A 84 7.22 9.59 -11.20
CA ASP A 84 8.63 9.16 -11.18
C ASP A 84 8.99 8.30 -9.96
N TYR A 85 8.02 8.05 -9.09
CA TYR A 85 8.14 7.22 -7.89
C TYR A 85 7.19 6.03 -7.97
N GLY A 86 7.45 5.00 -7.19
CA GLY A 86 6.63 3.80 -7.18
C GLY A 86 7.12 2.74 -8.16
N GLN A 87 8.39 2.40 -8.02
CA GLN A 87 9.13 1.46 -8.88
C GLN A 87 8.76 -0.01 -8.67
N LEU A 88 8.05 -0.32 -7.61
CA LEU A 88 7.69 -1.69 -7.25
C LEU A 88 6.22 -1.74 -6.84
N SER A 89 5.49 -2.71 -7.38
CA SER A 89 4.13 -3.05 -6.96
C SER A 89 4.03 -4.50 -6.55
N VAL A 90 3.25 -4.78 -5.51
CA VAL A 90 2.97 -6.13 -5.02
C VAL A 90 1.47 -6.35 -5.09
N MET A 91 1.03 -7.47 -5.68
CA MET A 91 -0.40 -7.82 -5.79
C MET A 91 -0.62 -9.32 -5.63
N PRO A 92 -1.45 -9.77 -4.67
CA PRO A 92 -1.88 -11.17 -4.61
C PRO A 92 -2.90 -11.47 -5.71
N ILE A 93 -2.78 -12.63 -6.33
CA ILE A 93 -3.71 -13.14 -7.32
C ILE A 93 -3.98 -14.64 -7.08
N THR A 94 -5.14 -15.11 -7.52
CA THR A 94 -5.53 -16.53 -7.45
C THR A 94 -5.54 -17.23 -8.81
N ARG A 95 -5.36 -16.48 -9.90
CA ARG A 95 -5.34 -17.00 -11.26
C ARG A 95 -3.94 -16.86 -11.87
N ARG A 96 -3.39 -17.95 -12.36
CA ARG A 96 -2.01 -18.03 -12.88
C ARG A 96 -1.72 -17.07 -14.05
N ASN A 97 -2.70 -16.67 -14.82
CA ASN A 97 -2.51 -15.88 -16.03
C ASN A 97 -2.84 -14.39 -15.87
N ASP A 98 -3.11 -13.94 -14.64
CA ASP A 98 -3.51 -12.57 -14.37
C ASP A 98 -2.31 -11.68 -13.99
N PHE A 99 -1.25 -11.73 -14.80
CA PHE A 99 -0.03 -10.96 -14.53
C PHE A 99 -0.11 -9.50 -14.99
N THR A 100 -0.94 -9.21 -16.00
CA THR A 100 -1.08 -7.85 -16.49
C THR A 100 -1.85 -6.98 -15.51
N GLU A 101 -1.55 -5.70 -15.47
CA GLU A 101 -2.19 -4.75 -14.55
C GLU A 101 -3.72 -4.81 -14.63
N GLU A 102 -4.27 -4.82 -15.83
CA GLU A 102 -5.72 -4.88 -16.06
C GLU A 102 -6.37 -6.17 -15.56
N ARG A 103 -5.67 -7.31 -15.65
CA ARG A 103 -6.21 -8.61 -15.25
C ARG A 103 -6.04 -8.90 -13.76
N ARG A 104 -4.96 -8.36 -13.15
CA ARG A 104 -4.69 -8.58 -11.73
C ARG A 104 -5.50 -7.69 -10.80
N ARG A 105 -6.14 -6.63 -11.32
CA ARG A 105 -6.97 -5.75 -10.51
C ARG A 105 -8.02 -6.54 -9.76
N SER A 106 -8.33 -6.10 -8.55
CA SER A 106 -9.37 -6.72 -7.73
C SER A 106 -10.28 -5.65 -7.14
N TRP A 107 -11.56 -5.94 -7.18
CA TRP A 107 -12.55 -5.11 -6.51
C TRP A 107 -12.31 -5.10 -4.99
N PHE A 108 -12.50 -3.96 -4.38
CA PHE A 108 -12.49 -3.79 -2.93
C PHE A 108 -13.57 -2.83 -2.47
N SER A 109 -13.86 -2.83 -1.17
CA SER A 109 -14.86 -1.95 -0.56
C SER A 109 -14.24 -1.05 0.50
N HIS A 110 -14.48 0.25 0.39
CA HIS A 110 -14.08 1.22 1.42
C HIS A 110 -14.73 0.96 2.79
N LYS A 111 -15.83 0.19 2.84
CA LYS A 111 -16.45 -0.21 4.12
C LYS A 111 -15.58 -1.18 4.93
N THR A 112 -14.71 -1.92 4.26
CA THR A 112 -13.79 -2.89 4.87
C THR A 112 -12.33 -2.44 4.79
N GLU A 113 -12.08 -1.30 4.17
CA GLU A 113 -10.76 -0.68 4.11
C GLU A 113 -10.39 -0.09 5.47
N ILE A 114 -9.17 -0.35 5.91
CA ILE A 114 -8.58 0.27 7.11
C ILE A 114 -7.31 0.97 6.66
N ALA A 115 -7.30 2.29 6.79
CA ALA A 115 -6.14 3.11 6.51
C ALA A 115 -5.72 3.84 7.79
N LEU A 116 -4.59 3.44 8.35
CA LEU A 116 -3.91 4.08 9.47
C LEU A 116 -2.51 4.50 9.04
N PRO A 117 -1.86 5.46 9.69
CA PRO A 117 -0.51 5.89 9.29
C PRO A 117 0.53 4.77 9.23
N HIS A 118 0.36 3.73 10.04
CA HIS A 118 1.30 2.60 10.20
C HIS A 118 0.74 1.25 9.76
N TYR A 119 -0.51 1.21 9.28
CA TYR A 119 -1.17 -0.04 8.92
C TYR A 119 -2.22 0.20 7.84
N TYR A 120 -2.27 -0.70 6.87
CA TYR A 120 -3.31 -0.72 5.86
C TYR A 120 -3.91 -2.13 5.74
N HIS A 121 -5.21 -2.19 5.55
CA HIS A 121 -5.93 -3.44 5.26
C HIS A 121 -6.96 -3.22 4.18
N ALA A 122 -7.06 -4.18 3.26
CA ALA A 122 -8.15 -4.31 2.30
C ALA A 122 -8.49 -5.77 2.04
N TYR A 123 -9.77 -6.03 1.81
CA TYR A 123 -10.23 -7.30 1.26
C TYR A 123 -10.38 -7.17 -0.26
N LEU A 124 -9.67 -8.01 -0.98
CA LEU A 124 -9.68 -8.09 -2.44
C LEU A 124 -10.71 -9.13 -2.88
N GLY A 125 -11.85 -8.67 -3.42
CA GLY A 125 -13.01 -9.52 -3.72
C GLY A 125 -12.74 -10.53 -4.83
N ASP A 126 -12.11 -10.11 -5.94
CA ASP A 126 -11.83 -11.01 -7.06
C ASP A 126 -10.74 -12.03 -6.73
N ALA A 127 -9.74 -11.63 -5.96
CA ALA A 127 -8.69 -12.51 -5.46
C ALA A 127 -9.09 -13.28 -4.19
N GLN A 128 -10.24 -12.97 -3.58
CA GLN A 128 -10.71 -13.52 -2.30
C GLN A 128 -9.62 -13.51 -1.21
N THR A 129 -8.89 -12.40 -1.14
CA THR A 129 -7.69 -12.32 -0.31
C THR A 129 -7.75 -11.11 0.62
N ASN A 130 -7.50 -11.34 1.90
CA ASN A 130 -7.23 -10.25 2.84
C ASN A 130 -5.76 -9.86 2.75
N VAL A 131 -5.49 -8.58 2.57
CA VAL A 131 -4.15 -8.01 2.56
C VAL A 131 -4.00 -7.07 3.73
N GLU A 132 -2.98 -7.30 4.53
CA GLU A 132 -2.52 -6.43 5.60
C GLU A 132 -1.09 -5.98 5.28
N LEU A 133 -0.81 -4.71 5.50
CA LEU A 133 0.47 -4.08 5.22
C LEU A 133 0.89 -3.22 6.39
N THR A 134 2.13 -3.39 6.83
CA THR A 134 2.79 -2.51 7.80
C THR A 134 4.25 -2.28 7.41
N PRO A 135 4.73 -1.04 7.40
CA PRO A 135 6.10 -0.72 7.04
C PRO A 135 7.04 -0.76 8.25
N THR A 136 8.32 -0.86 7.94
CA THR A 136 9.42 -0.46 8.80
C THR A 136 10.13 0.75 8.19
N GLU A 137 11.26 1.18 8.75
CA GLU A 137 12.02 2.31 8.19
C GLU A 137 12.44 2.08 6.73
N ARG A 138 12.72 0.83 6.32
CA ARG A 138 13.30 0.49 5.00
C ARG A 138 12.67 -0.73 4.33
N ALA A 139 11.72 -1.38 5.00
CA ALA A 139 11.05 -2.59 4.51
C ALA A 139 9.57 -2.54 4.82
N ALA A 140 8.81 -3.51 4.32
CA ALA A 140 7.42 -3.69 4.68
C ALA A 140 7.11 -5.16 4.92
N ALA A 141 6.20 -5.41 5.84
CA ALA A 141 5.62 -6.72 6.04
C ALA A 141 4.23 -6.76 5.42
N PHE A 142 4.01 -7.77 4.60
CA PHE A 142 2.71 -8.10 4.03
C PHE A 142 2.21 -9.39 4.65
N ARG A 143 0.94 -9.40 5.06
CA ARG A 143 0.21 -10.62 5.37
C ARG A 143 -0.92 -10.77 4.37
N MET A 144 -0.88 -11.84 3.59
CA MET A 144 -1.88 -12.17 2.59
C MET A 144 -2.57 -13.47 2.96
N ARG A 145 -3.87 -13.40 3.24
CA ARG A 145 -4.69 -14.57 3.58
C ARG A 145 -5.63 -14.86 2.42
N PHE A 146 -5.31 -15.90 1.69
CA PHE A 146 -6.12 -16.41 0.59
C PHE A 146 -7.27 -17.25 1.13
N ASN A 147 -8.51 -16.82 0.89
CA ASN A 147 -9.70 -17.50 1.41
C ASN A 147 -10.41 -18.35 0.36
N GLY A 148 -9.94 -18.32 -0.88
CA GLY A 148 -10.54 -19.07 -1.99
C GLY A 148 -9.52 -19.42 -3.06
N GLY A 149 -9.87 -20.46 -3.85
CA GLY A 149 -9.07 -20.95 -4.96
C GLY A 149 -8.01 -21.98 -4.57
N ASP A 150 -7.63 -22.81 -5.57
CA ASP A 150 -6.64 -23.87 -5.41
C ASP A 150 -5.20 -23.35 -5.52
N SER A 151 -5.02 -22.08 -5.80
CA SER A 151 -3.72 -21.46 -6.07
C SER A 151 -3.61 -20.06 -5.49
N ALA A 152 -2.45 -19.77 -4.96
CA ALA A 152 -2.09 -18.48 -4.39
C ALA A 152 -0.78 -18.01 -5.02
N TYR A 153 -0.79 -16.83 -5.61
CA TYR A 153 0.38 -16.21 -6.24
C TYR A 153 0.54 -14.78 -5.74
N VAL A 154 1.77 -14.32 -5.77
CA VAL A 154 2.10 -12.90 -5.54
C VAL A 154 2.83 -12.40 -6.76
N VAL A 155 2.26 -11.41 -7.41
CA VAL A 155 2.90 -10.68 -8.50
C VAL A 155 3.76 -9.58 -7.89
N ILE A 156 5.03 -9.58 -8.25
CA ILE A 156 5.96 -8.48 -7.98
C ILE A 156 6.23 -7.81 -9.31
N ASP A 157 5.74 -6.60 -9.48
CA ASP A 157 5.84 -5.84 -10.71
C ASP A 157 6.86 -4.71 -10.51
N ALA A 158 7.96 -4.80 -11.23
CA ALA A 158 9.02 -3.81 -11.19
C ALA A 158 8.74 -2.61 -12.11
N CYS A 159 7.53 -2.52 -12.66
CA CYS A 159 7.06 -1.45 -13.54
C CYS A 159 7.94 -1.26 -14.80
N ASN A 160 7.75 -0.17 -15.55
CA ASN A 160 8.36 0.03 -16.86
C ASN A 160 9.79 0.63 -16.82
N GLY A 161 10.42 0.66 -15.66
CA GLY A 161 11.65 1.41 -15.43
C GLY A 161 12.98 0.71 -15.70
N GLY A 162 13.01 -0.41 -16.44
CA GLY A 162 14.27 -1.08 -16.73
C GLY A 162 14.88 -1.83 -15.54
N SER A 163 14.08 -2.62 -14.86
CA SER A 163 14.47 -3.37 -13.65
C SER A 163 15.14 -4.69 -13.99
N TYR A 164 16.05 -5.10 -13.14
CA TYR A 164 16.68 -6.43 -13.19
C TYR A 164 16.21 -7.27 -11.98
N VAL A 165 15.68 -8.45 -12.23
CA VAL A 165 15.23 -9.39 -11.20
C VAL A 165 16.10 -10.65 -11.25
N LYS A 166 16.74 -10.99 -10.12
CA LYS A 166 17.49 -12.24 -9.96
C LYS A 166 16.81 -13.11 -8.91
N LEU A 167 16.41 -14.30 -9.30
CA LEU A 167 15.95 -15.32 -8.37
C LEU A 167 17.14 -16.06 -7.78
N ILE A 168 17.19 -16.21 -6.45
CA ILE A 168 18.22 -16.93 -5.73
C ILE A 168 17.55 -18.09 -4.97
N PRO A 169 17.37 -19.27 -5.61
CA PRO A 169 16.58 -20.37 -5.04
C PRO A 169 17.21 -20.99 -3.78
N GLU A 170 18.51 -20.81 -3.59
CA GLU A 170 19.30 -21.42 -2.52
C GLU A 170 19.15 -20.70 -1.16
N GLN A 171 18.57 -19.51 -1.15
CA GLN A 171 18.29 -18.73 0.05
C GLN A 171 16.80 -18.84 0.41
N ARG A 172 16.39 -19.98 0.94
CA ARG A 172 15.05 -20.20 1.51
C ARG A 172 15.07 -19.98 3.01
#